data_5e89654f0d6388d48726235b5858bba0
#
_entry.id   5e89654f0d6388d48726235b5858bba0
#
_cell.length_a   1.000
_cell.length_b   1.000
_cell.length_c   1.000
_cell.angle_alpha   90.00
_cell.angle_beta   90.00
_cell.angle_gamma   90.00
#
_symmetry.space_group_name_H-M   'P 1'
#
loop_
_entity.id
_entity.type
_entity.pdbx_description
1 polymer ?
#
loop_
_entity_poly.entity_id
_entity_poly.type
_entity_poly.pdbx_seq_one_letter_code
_entity_poly.pdbx_strand_id
1 'polypeptide(L)'
;MEKKVEILPNLEALIERGLEIVLQKIQTSIEKHNRFTIALAGGSTPKPLYEAISQQNLPWEKIHVFWGDERYVAPDHPDSNQRMARLAWLNKVPIPAENIHPMPTNSGDPAIDAAKHEAELQEFFKVPVAEVPKFDLILLGIGDDAHTASLFPHTPALSVRDRLVTVGSKDGQPRITFSVPLINQADCVMFLVAGAGKISALEQIFAEKADSQTYPARLIQPSGELWWLLDESAGEKLKSEY
;
A
#
# COMPACT_ATOMS: atom_id res chain seq x y z
N MET A 1 13.74 -9.92 -7.77
CA MET A 1 12.89 -8.71 -7.87
C MET A 1 12.89 -8.23 -9.32
N GLU A 2 11.73 -8.11 -9.92
CA GLU A 2 11.55 -7.47 -11.23
C GLU A 2 11.05 -6.04 -11.00
N LYS A 3 11.92 -5.04 -11.25
CA LYS A 3 11.58 -3.61 -11.06
C LYS A 3 11.16 -3.02 -12.40
N LYS A 4 9.97 -2.43 -12.44
CA LYS A 4 9.38 -1.77 -13.60
C LYS A 4 9.04 -0.32 -13.25
N VAL A 5 9.46 0.62 -14.09
CA VAL A 5 9.16 2.05 -13.95
C VAL A 5 8.46 2.51 -15.22
N GLU A 6 7.28 3.07 -15.08
CA GLU A 6 6.53 3.65 -16.20
C GLU A 6 6.19 5.10 -15.88
N ILE A 7 6.52 6.01 -16.80
CA ILE A 7 6.17 7.43 -16.70
C ILE A 7 5.02 7.70 -17.67
N LEU A 8 3.86 8.00 -17.12
CA LEU A 8 2.61 8.17 -17.85
C LEU A 8 2.32 9.66 -18.08
N PRO A 9 1.64 10.05 -19.14
CA PRO A 9 1.43 11.47 -19.51
C PRO A 9 0.76 12.32 -18.43
N ASN A 10 -0.11 11.71 -17.62
CA ASN A 10 -0.88 12.39 -16.58
C ASN A 10 -1.47 11.41 -15.58
N LEU A 11 -2.14 11.92 -14.55
CA LEU A 11 -2.80 11.09 -13.52
C LEU A 11 -3.85 10.13 -14.12
N GLU A 12 -4.61 10.54 -15.13
CA GLU A 12 -5.63 9.69 -15.77
C GLU A 12 -5.00 8.44 -16.39
N ALA A 13 -3.96 8.61 -17.22
CA ALA A 13 -3.22 7.50 -17.80
C ALA A 13 -2.54 6.61 -16.73
N LEU A 14 -2.04 7.22 -15.64
CA LEU A 14 -1.50 6.48 -14.50
C LEU A 14 -2.57 5.58 -13.85
N ILE A 15 -3.78 6.10 -13.67
CA ILE A 15 -4.89 5.34 -13.08
C ILE A 15 -5.37 4.23 -14.03
N GLU A 16 -5.48 4.49 -15.32
CA GLU A 16 -5.83 3.47 -16.33
C GLU A 16 -4.80 2.33 -16.31
N ARG A 17 -3.51 2.66 -16.30
CA ARG A 17 -2.44 1.65 -16.23
C ARG A 17 -2.45 0.89 -14.92
N GLY A 18 -2.65 1.57 -13.79
CA GLY A 18 -2.82 0.96 -12.48
C GLY A 18 -4.01 -0.02 -12.46
N LEU A 19 -5.14 0.36 -13.05
CA LEU A 19 -6.31 -0.51 -13.17
C LEU A 19 -6.01 -1.77 -13.98
N GLU A 20 -5.35 -1.66 -15.13
CA GLU A 20 -4.94 -2.82 -15.93
C GLU A 20 -4.13 -3.83 -15.12
N ILE A 21 -3.12 -3.35 -14.36
CA ILE A 21 -2.29 -4.20 -13.51
C ILE A 21 -3.13 -4.85 -12.42
N VAL A 22 -4.01 -4.10 -11.73
CA VAL A 22 -4.90 -4.65 -10.70
C VAL A 22 -5.78 -5.75 -11.28
N LEU A 23 -6.42 -5.54 -12.42
CA LEU A 23 -7.28 -6.53 -13.06
C LEU A 23 -6.51 -7.79 -13.47
N GLN A 24 -5.30 -7.64 -13.98
CA GLN A 24 -4.42 -8.76 -14.29
C GLN A 24 -4.05 -9.56 -13.03
N LYS A 25 -3.72 -8.86 -11.92
CA LYS A 25 -3.39 -9.52 -10.65
C LYS A 25 -4.60 -10.25 -10.05
N ILE A 26 -5.79 -9.65 -10.13
CA ILE A 26 -7.04 -10.31 -9.71
C ILE A 26 -7.22 -11.62 -10.49
N GLN A 27 -7.14 -11.57 -11.83
CA GLN A 27 -7.33 -12.74 -12.66
C GLN A 27 -6.33 -13.84 -12.31
N THR A 28 -5.03 -13.52 -12.35
CA THR A 28 -3.96 -14.50 -12.11
C THR A 28 -3.98 -15.11 -10.72
N SER A 29 -4.30 -14.34 -9.69
CA SER A 29 -4.38 -14.83 -8.32
C SER A 29 -5.58 -15.75 -8.11
N ILE A 30 -6.74 -15.38 -8.67
CA ILE A 30 -7.94 -16.23 -8.61
C ILE A 30 -7.75 -17.54 -9.38
N GLU A 31 -7.11 -17.52 -10.54
CA GLU A 31 -6.77 -18.74 -11.29
C GLU A 31 -5.81 -19.64 -10.50
N LYS A 32 -4.84 -19.05 -9.80
CA LYS A 32 -3.78 -19.77 -9.07
C LYS A 32 -4.26 -20.37 -7.75
N HIS A 33 -5.05 -19.63 -6.96
CA HIS A 33 -5.40 -20.02 -5.59
C HIS A 33 -6.80 -19.60 -5.14
N ASN A 34 -7.67 -19.28 -6.09
CA ASN A 34 -9.11 -19.01 -5.93
C ASN A 34 -9.44 -17.81 -5.02
N ARG A 35 -8.50 -16.90 -4.81
CA ARG A 35 -8.70 -15.63 -4.09
C ARG A 35 -7.71 -14.57 -4.56
N PHE A 36 -7.99 -13.31 -4.25
CA PHE A 36 -7.08 -12.19 -4.44
C PHE A 36 -7.01 -11.35 -3.17
N THR A 37 -5.81 -10.99 -2.73
CA THR A 37 -5.55 -10.19 -1.54
C THR A 37 -4.86 -8.88 -1.93
N ILE A 38 -5.46 -7.76 -1.55
CA ILE A 38 -4.91 -6.43 -1.82
C ILE A 38 -4.82 -5.61 -0.53
N ALA A 39 -3.68 -4.95 -0.32
CA ALA A 39 -3.55 -3.92 0.71
C ALA A 39 -3.56 -2.52 0.07
N LEU A 40 -4.42 -1.65 0.58
CA LEU A 40 -4.69 -0.32 0.04
C LEU A 40 -3.78 0.75 0.66
N ALA A 41 -3.46 1.77 -0.13
CA ALA A 41 -2.85 3.01 0.33
C ALA A 41 -3.90 4.09 0.60
N GLY A 42 -3.59 5.01 1.49
CA GLY A 42 -4.34 6.25 1.68
C GLY A 42 -3.93 7.36 0.70
N GLY A 43 -4.62 8.49 0.79
CA GLY A 43 -4.29 9.70 0.03
C GLY A 43 -5.12 9.92 -1.23
N SER A 44 -4.87 11.04 -1.89
CA SER A 44 -5.64 11.48 -3.05
C SER A 44 -5.27 10.75 -4.35
N THR A 45 -4.02 10.32 -4.50
CA THR A 45 -3.53 9.67 -5.74
C THR A 45 -4.19 8.31 -6.00
N PRO A 46 -4.33 7.36 -5.01
CA PRO A 46 -4.98 6.08 -5.26
C PRO A 46 -6.51 6.14 -5.30
N LYS A 47 -7.14 7.20 -4.79
CA LYS A 47 -8.61 7.31 -4.74
C LYS A 47 -9.28 7.12 -6.11
N PRO A 48 -8.85 7.78 -7.21
CA PRO A 48 -9.43 7.54 -8.53
C PRO A 48 -9.29 6.10 -9.03
N LEU A 49 -8.21 5.40 -8.66
CA LEU A 49 -8.06 3.97 -8.96
C LEU A 49 -9.15 3.14 -8.25
N TYR A 50 -9.45 3.44 -6.99
CA TYR A 50 -10.54 2.77 -6.26
C TYR A 50 -11.91 3.04 -6.89
N GLU A 51 -12.14 4.27 -7.33
CA GLU A 51 -13.34 4.64 -8.07
C GLU A 51 -13.44 3.85 -9.40
N ALA A 52 -12.32 3.71 -10.14
CA ALA A 52 -12.28 2.93 -11.37
C ALA A 52 -12.50 1.41 -11.14
N ILE A 53 -11.92 0.84 -10.08
CA ILE A 53 -12.16 -0.56 -9.69
C ILE A 53 -13.63 -0.79 -9.36
N SER A 54 -14.31 0.17 -8.71
CA SER A 54 -15.73 0.05 -8.36
C SER A 54 -16.67 -0.06 -9.55
N GLN A 55 -16.23 0.32 -10.74
CA GLN A 55 -17.00 0.23 -11.99
C GLN A 55 -16.82 -1.11 -12.72
N GLN A 56 -15.94 -1.98 -12.22
CA GLN A 56 -15.65 -3.26 -12.86
C GLN A 56 -16.62 -4.35 -12.41
N ASN A 57 -16.87 -5.31 -13.28
CA ASN A 57 -17.62 -6.51 -12.92
C ASN A 57 -16.63 -7.60 -12.50
N LEU A 58 -16.43 -7.75 -11.18
CA LEU A 58 -15.42 -8.63 -10.59
C LEU A 58 -16.07 -9.68 -9.68
N PRO A 59 -15.40 -10.81 -9.44
CA PRO A 59 -15.85 -11.83 -8.48
C PRO A 59 -15.57 -11.36 -7.04
N TRP A 60 -16.40 -10.45 -6.54
CA TRP A 60 -16.21 -9.74 -5.27
C TRP A 60 -16.06 -10.68 -4.06
N GLU A 61 -16.68 -11.84 -4.11
CA GLU A 61 -16.61 -12.88 -3.09
C GLU A 61 -15.21 -13.50 -2.95
N LYS A 62 -14.32 -13.28 -3.94
CA LYS A 62 -12.94 -13.77 -3.96
C LYS A 62 -11.90 -12.70 -3.68
N ILE A 63 -12.31 -11.46 -3.50
CA ILE A 63 -11.43 -10.32 -3.27
C ILE A 63 -11.42 -9.98 -1.79
N HIS A 64 -10.24 -9.97 -1.18
CA HIS A 64 -10.02 -9.57 0.21
C HIS A 64 -9.21 -8.29 0.28
N VAL A 65 -9.73 -7.30 1.02
CA VAL A 65 -9.20 -5.93 1.06
C VAL A 65 -8.67 -5.61 2.45
N PHE A 66 -7.41 -5.20 2.50
CA PHE A 66 -6.66 -4.76 3.67
C PHE A 66 -6.14 -3.33 3.46
N TRP A 67 -5.44 -2.78 4.43
CA TRP A 67 -4.75 -1.49 4.34
C TRP A 67 -3.28 -1.65 4.71
N GLY A 68 -2.38 -0.97 3.98
CA GLY A 68 -0.96 -0.96 4.29
C GLY A 68 -0.61 -0.10 5.49
N ASP A 69 -1.44 0.93 5.75
CA ASP A 69 -1.39 1.76 6.95
C ASP A 69 -2.74 2.44 7.23
N GLU A 70 -2.92 2.87 8.47
CA GLU A 70 -4.09 3.65 8.87
C GLU A 70 -3.72 4.72 9.90
N ARG A 71 -4.41 5.86 9.84
CA ARG A 71 -4.36 6.90 10.85
C ARG A 71 -5.10 6.40 12.08
N TYR A 72 -4.50 6.61 13.26
CA TYR A 72 -5.13 6.17 14.50
C TYR A 72 -6.25 7.13 14.92
N VAL A 73 -7.33 7.08 14.17
CA VAL A 73 -8.55 7.89 14.31
C VAL A 73 -9.78 6.97 14.21
N ALA A 74 -10.96 7.49 14.58
CA ALA A 74 -12.20 6.74 14.41
C ALA A 74 -12.41 6.35 12.93
N PRO A 75 -13.04 5.20 12.63
CA PRO A 75 -13.22 4.71 11.26
C PRO A 75 -14.01 5.64 10.34
N ASP A 76 -14.84 6.52 10.89
CA ASP A 76 -15.64 7.51 10.18
C ASP A 76 -14.98 8.91 10.11
N HIS A 77 -13.78 9.05 10.72
CA HIS A 77 -13.04 10.31 10.70
C HIS A 77 -12.65 10.69 9.26
N PRO A 78 -12.66 12.00 8.88
CA PRO A 78 -12.28 12.45 7.54
C PRO A 78 -10.90 11.97 7.07
N ASP A 79 -9.96 11.81 8.00
CA ASP A 79 -8.59 11.37 7.70
C ASP A 79 -8.42 9.85 7.66
N SER A 80 -9.47 9.05 7.91
CA SER A 80 -9.37 7.60 7.85
C SER A 80 -9.18 7.10 6.42
N ASN A 81 -8.17 6.27 6.20
CA ASN A 81 -7.94 5.58 4.94
C ASN A 81 -9.07 4.59 4.64
N GLN A 82 -9.58 3.92 5.69
CA GLN A 82 -10.73 3.03 5.58
C GLN A 82 -11.97 3.78 5.07
N ARG A 83 -12.27 4.94 5.66
CA ARG A 83 -13.39 5.77 5.23
C ARG A 83 -13.27 6.16 3.76
N MET A 84 -12.10 6.62 3.35
CA MET A 84 -11.84 7.00 1.96
C MET A 84 -12.09 5.83 1.00
N ALA A 85 -11.54 4.65 1.28
CA ALA A 85 -11.72 3.48 0.44
C ALA A 85 -13.18 2.98 0.40
N ARG A 86 -13.90 3.05 1.52
CA ARG A 86 -15.34 2.73 1.56
C ARG A 86 -16.17 3.64 0.67
N LEU A 87 -15.92 4.93 0.71
CA LEU A 87 -16.65 5.92 -0.10
C LEU A 87 -16.28 5.85 -1.59
N ALA A 88 -15.02 5.57 -1.91
CA ALA A 88 -14.55 5.49 -3.28
C ALA A 88 -14.96 4.17 -3.95
N TRP A 89 -14.97 3.06 -3.22
CA TRP A 89 -15.10 1.71 -3.77
C TRP A 89 -16.05 0.81 -2.98
N LEU A 90 -15.70 0.43 -1.73
CA LEU A 90 -16.22 -0.75 -1.05
C LEU A 90 -17.73 -0.70 -0.75
N ASN A 91 -18.29 0.52 -0.58
CA ASN A 91 -19.75 0.69 -0.40
C ASN A 91 -20.53 0.69 -1.72
N LYS A 92 -19.86 0.61 -2.88
CA LYS A 92 -20.48 0.69 -4.20
C LYS A 92 -20.60 -0.68 -4.89
N VAL A 93 -20.00 -1.71 -4.31
CA VAL A 93 -19.90 -3.05 -4.91
C VAL A 93 -20.36 -4.11 -3.92
N PRO A 94 -20.83 -5.29 -4.41
CA PRO A 94 -21.34 -6.36 -3.54
C PRO A 94 -20.21 -7.21 -2.93
N ILE A 95 -19.14 -6.56 -2.41
CA ILE A 95 -18.08 -7.25 -1.69
C ILE A 95 -18.60 -7.71 -0.32
N PRO A 96 -18.40 -8.98 0.08
CA PRO A 96 -18.80 -9.46 1.40
C PRO A 96 -18.11 -8.68 2.52
N ALA A 97 -18.83 -8.39 3.59
CA ALA A 97 -18.29 -7.62 4.72
C ALA A 97 -17.09 -8.34 5.38
N GLU A 98 -17.12 -9.66 5.43
CA GLU A 98 -16.04 -10.52 5.93
C GLU A 98 -14.77 -10.51 5.08
N ASN A 99 -14.84 -9.98 3.85
CA ASN A 99 -13.69 -9.81 2.98
C ASN A 99 -13.02 -8.44 3.14
N ILE A 100 -13.50 -7.60 4.04
CA ILE A 100 -12.97 -6.26 4.32
C ILE A 100 -12.31 -6.27 5.69
N HIS A 101 -10.99 -6.16 5.72
CA HIS A 101 -10.11 -6.34 6.88
C HIS A 101 -9.45 -5.01 7.29
N PRO A 102 -10.17 -4.08 7.92
CA PRO A 102 -9.61 -2.81 8.32
C PRO A 102 -8.68 -2.93 9.52
N MET A 103 -7.68 -2.06 9.58
CA MET A 103 -6.85 -1.93 10.79
C MET A 103 -7.72 -1.40 11.95
N PRO A 104 -7.74 -2.07 13.11
CA PRO A 104 -8.48 -1.58 14.26
C PRO A 104 -7.84 -0.29 14.81
N THR A 105 -8.69 0.66 15.25
CA THR A 105 -8.24 1.97 15.79
C THR A 105 -9.09 2.39 17.01
N ASN A 106 -9.55 1.42 17.79
CA ASN A 106 -10.58 1.65 18.79
C ASN A 106 -10.26 1.16 20.22
N SER A 107 -9.09 0.56 20.46
CA SER A 107 -8.72 0.11 21.80
C SER A 107 -8.21 1.26 22.69
N GLY A 108 -7.85 2.40 22.11
CA GLY A 108 -7.17 3.49 22.79
C GLY A 108 -5.65 3.33 22.89
N ASP A 109 -5.10 2.18 22.46
CA ASP A 109 -3.67 1.92 22.39
C ASP A 109 -3.30 1.37 21.00
N PRO A 110 -2.54 2.13 20.18
CA PRO A 110 -2.17 1.72 18.84
C PRO A 110 -1.30 0.45 18.81
N ALA A 111 -0.56 0.14 19.86
CA ALA A 111 0.26 -1.08 19.92
C ALA A 111 -0.62 -2.32 20.12
N ILE A 112 -1.67 -2.22 20.93
CA ILE A 112 -2.66 -3.29 21.11
C ILE A 112 -3.40 -3.55 19.80
N ASP A 113 -3.82 -2.49 19.10
CA ASP A 113 -4.56 -2.63 17.85
C ASP A 113 -3.65 -3.13 16.71
N ALA A 114 -2.37 -2.74 16.67
CA ALA A 114 -1.39 -3.31 15.74
C ALA A 114 -1.22 -4.83 15.98
N ALA A 115 -1.11 -5.26 17.24
CA ALA A 115 -0.99 -6.69 17.57
C ALA A 115 -2.26 -7.49 17.22
N LYS A 116 -3.45 -6.90 17.37
CA LYS A 116 -4.71 -7.53 16.96
C LYS A 116 -4.76 -7.73 15.45
N HIS A 117 -4.36 -6.71 14.68
CA HIS A 117 -4.34 -6.83 13.22
C HIS A 117 -3.29 -7.84 12.73
N GLU A 118 -2.14 -7.91 13.40
CA GLU A 118 -1.13 -8.94 13.14
C GLU A 118 -1.70 -10.36 13.34
N ALA A 119 -2.41 -10.58 14.45
CA ALA A 119 -3.06 -11.87 14.73
C ALA A 119 -4.13 -12.22 13.66
N GLU A 120 -4.93 -11.24 13.23
CA GLU A 120 -5.89 -11.40 12.12
C GLU A 120 -5.20 -11.81 10.81
N LEU A 121 -4.07 -11.18 10.46
CA LEU A 121 -3.31 -11.55 9.27
C LEU A 121 -2.79 -12.99 9.34
N GLN A 122 -2.25 -13.41 10.49
CA GLN A 122 -1.74 -14.76 10.68
C GLN A 122 -2.86 -15.80 10.57
N GLU A 123 -4.03 -15.54 11.15
CA GLU A 123 -5.21 -16.39 11.07
C GLU A 123 -5.74 -16.49 9.63
N PHE A 124 -5.90 -15.35 8.96
CA PHE A 124 -6.41 -15.28 7.60
C PHE A 124 -5.51 -16.02 6.59
N PHE A 125 -4.20 -15.77 6.66
CA PHE A 125 -3.24 -16.42 5.76
C PHE A 125 -2.86 -17.83 6.20
N LYS A 126 -3.25 -18.24 7.41
CA LYS A 126 -2.92 -19.55 8.01
C LYS A 126 -1.41 -19.82 8.03
N VAL A 127 -0.63 -18.78 8.37
CA VAL A 127 0.82 -18.88 8.48
C VAL A 127 1.22 -18.97 9.95
N PRO A 128 2.26 -19.77 10.29
CA PRO A 128 2.86 -19.77 11.63
C PRO A 128 3.36 -18.37 12.02
N VAL A 129 3.42 -18.10 13.33
CA VAL A 129 3.87 -16.80 13.87
C VAL A 129 5.27 -16.38 13.37
N ALA A 130 6.12 -17.34 13.01
CA ALA A 130 7.46 -17.07 12.50
C ALA A 130 7.51 -16.82 10.97
N GLU A 131 6.41 -16.99 10.28
CA GLU A 131 6.34 -16.81 8.83
C GLU A 131 5.64 -15.50 8.47
N VAL A 132 6.12 -14.87 7.38
CA VAL A 132 5.53 -13.64 6.85
C VAL A 132 4.53 -14.00 5.76
N PRO A 133 3.25 -13.61 5.89
CA PRO A 133 2.25 -13.87 4.87
C PRO A 133 2.51 -13.10 3.58
N LYS A 134 1.97 -13.60 2.49
CA LYS A 134 2.21 -13.08 1.15
C LYS A 134 0.93 -12.51 0.55
N PHE A 135 0.92 -11.19 0.34
CA PHE A 135 -0.14 -10.50 -0.40
C PHE A 135 0.07 -10.64 -1.91
N ASP A 136 -1.02 -10.71 -2.66
CA ASP A 136 -0.94 -10.68 -4.13
C ASP A 136 -0.56 -9.30 -4.64
N LEU A 137 -1.09 -8.23 -4.00
CA LEU A 137 -0.80 -6.85 -4.35
C LEU A 137 -0.79 -5.95 -3.12
N ILE A 138 0.23 -5.11 -3.01
CA ILE A 138 0.25 -3.99 -2.06
C ILE A 138 0.38 -2.69 -2.85
N LEU A 139 -0.57 -1.78 -2.66
CA LEU A 139 -0.52 -0.43 -3.21
C LEU A 139 0.19 0.49 -2.22
N LEU A 140 1.08 1.32 -2.73
CA LEU A 140 1.82 2.31 -1.95
C LEU A 140 1.83 3.67 -2.66
N GLY A 141 1.92 4.73 -1.87
CA GLY A 141 2.31 6.05 -2.30
C GLY A 141 3.63 6.46 -1.65
N ILE A 142 4.09 7.67 -1.95
CA ILE A 142 5.23 8.28 -1.23
C ILE A 142 4.85 9.67 -0.69
N GLY A 143 5.42 10.02 0.45
CA GLY A 143 5.41 11.40 0.94
C GLY A 143 6.48 12.26 0.25
N ASP A 144 6.45 13.57 0.49
CA ASP A 144 7.47 14.50 -0.01
C ASP A 144 8.83 14.27 0.69
N ASP A 145 8.80 13.64 1.86
CA ASP A 145 9.94 13.15 2.65
C ASP A 145 10.35 11.71 2.30
N ALA A 146 9.82 11.15 1.22
CA ALA A 146 10.03 9.78 0.77
C ALA A 146 9.56 8.67 1.73
N HIS A 147 8.70 8.99 2.73
CA HIS A 147 8.04 7.93 3.48
C HIS A 147 7.08 7.13 2.59
N THR A 148 6.80 5.90 2.98
CA THR A 148 5.76 5.07 2.36
C THR A 148 4.98 4.34 3.44
N ALA A 149 3.69 4.02 3.20
CA ALA A 149 2.77 3.63 4.25
C ALA A 149 2.89 4.62 5.43
N SER A 150 3.09 4.15 6.67
CA SER A 150 3.47 5.02 7.79
C SER A 150 4.88 4.71 8.33
N LEU A 151 5.79 4.42 7.40
CA LEU A 151 7.23 4.23 7.61
C LEU A 151 7.95 5.56 7.37
N PHE A 152 8.05 6.39 8.41
CA PHE A 152 8.62 7.74 8.31
C PHE A 152 10.13 7.77 8.54
N PRO A 153 10.85 8.76 7.94
CA PRO A 153 12.28 8.93 8.15
C PRO A 153 12.68 8.94 9.62
N HIS A 154 13.77 8.22 9.94
CA HIS A 154 14.39 8.16 11.26
C HIS A 154 13.47 7.69 12.39
N THR A 155 12.40 6.96 12.09
CA THR A 155 11.48 6.40 13.11
C THR A 155 11.81 4.95 13.44
N PRO A 156 11.48 4.46 14.65
CA PRO A 156 11.70 3.07 15.06
C PRO A 156 11.01 2.05 14.14
N ALA A 157 9.87 2.42 13.51
CA ALA A 157 9.14 1.55 12.60
C ALA A 157 9.99 1.03 11.42
N LEU A 158 10.99 1.81 10.98
CA LEU A 158 11.90 1.40 9.89
C LEU A 158 12.79 0.21 10.26
N SER A 159 13.02 -0.03 11.55
CA SER A 159 13.92 -1.08 12.05
C SER A 159 13.21 -2.33 12.52
N VAL A 160 11.87 -2.35 12.51
CA VAL A 160 11.08 -3.52 12.91
C VAL A 160 11.28 -4.66 11.91
N ARG A 161 11.65 -5.86 12.41
CA ARG A 161 11.91 -7.05 11.58
C ARG A 161 11.20 -8.32 12.08
N ASP A 162 10.68 -8.30 13.30
CA ASP A 162 10.10 -9.41 14.06
C ASP A 162 8.57 -9.34 14.15
N ARG A 163 7.95 -8.36 13.48
CA ARG A 163 6.50 -8.16 13.45
C ARG A 163 6.00 -7.88 12.05
N LEU A 164 4.73 -8.23 11.80
CA LEU A 164 4.03 -7.92 10.55
C LEU A 164 3.47 -6.50 10.56
N VAL A 165 2.97 -6.08 11.71
CA VAL A 165 2.30 -4.78 11.90
C VAL A 165 2.96 -4.04 13.06
N THR A 166 3.18 -2.74 12.90
CA THR A 166 3.81 -1.90 13.92
C THR A 166 3.16 -0.53 14.01
N VAL A 167 3.61 0.26 14.98
CA VAL A 167 3.15 1.64 15.16
C VAL A 167 4.14 2.59 14.50
N GLY A 168 3.65 3.35 13.52
CA GLY A 168 4.33 4.54 12.98
C GLY A 168 3.88 5.80 13.72
N SER A 169 4.62 6.89 13.55
CA SER A 169 4.26 8.18 14.10
C SER A 169 4.64 9.30 13.14
N LYS A 170 3.72 10.24 12.92
CA LYS A 170 3.97 11.48 12.22
C LYS A 170 3.58 12.64 13.12
N ASP A 171 4.53 13.51 13.43
CA ASP A 171 4.31 14.72 14.27
C ASP A 171 3.63 14.39 15.61
N GLY A 172 3.99 13.26 16.22
CA GLY A 172 3.40 12.78 17.48
C GLY A 172 2.04 12.09 17.32
N GLN A 173 1.47 12.03 16.13
CA GLN A 173 0.21 11.32 15.86
C GLN A 173 0.50 9.86 15.50
N PRO A 174 -0.05 8.90 16.25
CA PRO A 174 0.19 7.49 15.98
C PRO A 174 -0.51 7.02 14.72
N ARG A 175 0.05 6.00 14.11
CA ARG A 175 -0.47 5.28 12.96
C ARG A 175 -0.19 3.79 13.11
N ILE A 176 -1.03 2.96 12.53
CA ILE A 176 -0.75 1.53 12.39
C ILE A 176 -0.24 1.32 10.97
N THR A 177 0.81 0.52 10.81
CA THR A 177 1.45 0.31 9.50
C THR A 177 1.97 -1.11 9.35
N PHE A 178 1.91 -1.63 8.13
CA PHE A 178 2.68 -2.81 7.77
C PHE A 178 4.17 -2.53 7.96
N SER A 179 4.89 -3.55 8.40
CA SER A 179 6.34 -3.51 8.52
C SER A 179 7.03 -3.71 7.17
N VAL A 180 8.30 -3.33 7.07
CA VAL A 180 9.11 -3.56 5.87
C VAL A 180 9.14 -5.05 5.47
N PRO A 181 9.33 -6.02 6.38
CA PRO A 181 9.27 -7.45 6.04
C PRO A 181 7.95 -7.87 5.40
N LEU A 182 6.81 -7.42 5.94
CA LEU A 182 5.50 -7.78 5.40
C LEU A 182 5.31 -7.23 3.98
N ILE A 183 5.65 -5.97 3.76
CA ILE A 183 5.53 -5.34 2.44
C ILE A 183 6.45 -6.05 1.43
N ASN A 184 7.69 -6.37 1.82
CA ASN A 184 8.66 -7.00 0.94
C ASN A 184 8.38 -8.48 0.64
N GLN A 185 7.44 -9.10 1.35
CA GLN A 185 7.02 -10.48 1.05
C GLN A 185 5.96 -10.55 -0.05
N ALA A 186 5.35 -9.43 -0.44
CA ALA A 186 4.30 -9.41 -1.46
C ALA A 186 4.75 -9.95 -2.83
N ASP A 187 3.81 -10.57 -3.56
CA ASP A 187 4.01 -10.98 -4.96
C ASP A 187 4.16 -9.77 -5.88
N CYS A 188 3.46 -8.67 -5.54
CA CYS A 188 3.54 -7.42 -6.28
C CYS A 188 3.39 -6.24 -5.32
N VAL A 189 4.30 -5.27 -5.43
CA VAL A 189 4.14 -3.94 -4.83
C VAL A 189 4.03 -2.91 -5.95
N MET A 190 3.03 -2.03 -5.88
CA MET A 190 2.82 -0.99 -6.87
C MET A 190 2.74 0.38 -6.21
N PHE A 191 3.73 1.21 -6.52
CA PHE A 191 3.72 2.62 -6.17
C PHE A 191 2.92 3.43 -7.19
N LEU A 192 2.02 4.28 -6.69
CA LEU A 192 1.27 5.27 -7.47
C LEU A 192 1.75 6.65 -7.04
N VAL A 193 2.42 7.37 -7.93
CA VAL A 193 3.07 8.64 -7.59
C VAL A 193 2.73 9.71 -8.62
N ALA A 194 2.10 10.79 -8.18
CA ALA A 194 1.68 11.88 -9.04
C ALA A 194 2.05 13.24 -8.45
N GLY A 195 2.36 14.17 -9.34
CA GLY A 195 2.60 15.57 -9.03
C GLY A 195 4.04 15.95 -8.77
N ALA A 196 4.41 17.17 -9.17
CA ALA A 196 5.77 17.72 -9.12
C ALA A 196 6.37 17.79 -7.70
N GLY A 197 5.55 17.81 -6.64
CA GLY A 197 6.01 17.76 -5.24
C GLY A 197 6.78 16.48 -4.88
N LYS A 198 6.74 15.44 -5.75
CA LYS A 198 7.42 14.16 -5.53
C LYS A 198 8.81 14.07 -6.18
N ILE A 199 9.19 15.03 -7.01
CA ILE A 199 10.45 15.02 -7.77
C ILE A 199 11.66 14.80 -6.86
N SER A 200 11.81 15.62 -5.81
CA SER A 200 12.97 15.52 -4.91
C SER A 200 13.03 14.19 -4.17
N ALA A 201 11.88 13.65 -3.75
CA ALA A 201 11.82 12.35 -3.11
C ALA A 201 12.22 11.23 -4.08
N LEU A 202 11.71 11.27 -5.31
CA LEU A 202 12.02 10.28 -6.34
C LEU A 202 13.50 10.30 -6.74
N GLU A 203 14.11 11.48 -6.92
CA GLU A 203 15.55 11.60 -7.19
C GLU A 203 16.38 10.85 -6.13
N GLN A 204 16.02 10.98 -4.85
CA GLN A 204 16.73 10.31 -3.77
C GLN A 204 16.40 8.82 -3.67
N ILE A 205 15.14 8.44 -3.93
CA ILE A 205 14.72 7.02 -3.94
C ILE A 205 15.47 6.25 -5.03
N PHE A 206 15.69 6.85 -6.20
CA PHE A 206 16.34 6.21 -7.34
C PHE A 206 17.87 6.41 -7.37
N ALA A 207 18.43 7.31 -6.56
CA ALA A 207 19.88 7.53 -6.49
C ALA A 207 20.63 6.24 -6.06
N GLU A 208 21.81 5.99 -6.63
CA GLU A 208 22.64 4.85 -6.27
C GLU A 208 23.00 4.81 -4.78
N LYS A 209 23.36 5.96 -4.24
CA LYS A 209 23.86 6.12 -2.87
C LYS A 209 22.98 7.09 -2.09
N ALA A 210 21.84 6.61 -1.62
CA ALA A 210 21.01 7.37 -0.71
C ALA A 210 20.67 6.52 0.52
N ASP A 211 20.57 7.19 1.67
CA ASP A 211 20.31 6.53 2.95
C ASP A 211 18.83 6.13 3.06
N SER A 212 18.58 4.87 3.31
CA SER A 212 17.21 4.34 3.46
C SER A 212 16.53 4.73 4.78
N GLN A 213 17.27 5.21 5.77
CA GLN A 213 16.69 5.78 6.98
C GLN A 213 16.12 7.18 6.71
N THR A 214 16.75 7.92 5.81
CA THR A 214 16.28 9.24 5.36
C THR A 214 15.21 9.12 4.27
N TYR A 215 15.28 8.08 3.43
CA TYR A 215 14.37 7.86 2.30
C TYR A 215 13.73 6.47 2.39
N PRO A 216 12.73 6.26 3.26
CA PRO A 216 12.20 4.94 3.63
C PRO A 216 11.63 4.11 2.47
N ALA A 217 11.09 4.73 1.42
CA ALA A 217 10.58 3.99 0.27
C ALA A 217 11.66 3.12 -0.41
N ARG A 218 12.96 3.41 -0.20
CA ARG A 218 14.09 2.58 -0.64
C ARG A 218 14.16 1.21 0.04
N LEU A 219 13.56 1.06 1.22
CA LEU A 219 13.48 -0.21 1.95
C LEU A 219 12.53 -1.20 1.28
N ILE A 220 11.67 -0.72 0.37
CA ILE A 220 10.71 -1.57 -0.31
C ILE A 220 11.37 -2.22 -1.51
N GLN A 221 11.69 -3.48 -1.32
CA GLN A 221 12.37 -4.36 -2.29
C GLN A 221 11.70 -5.74 -2.23
N PRO A 222 10.49 -5.90 -2.79
CA PRO A 222 9.74 -7.15 -2.69
C PRO A 222 10.46 -8.29 -3.40
N SER A 223 10.20 -9.50 -2.92
CA SER A 223 10.72 -10.71 -3.58
C SER A 223 10.11 -10.95 -4.97
N GLY A 224 8.92 -10.38 -5.22
CA GLY A 224 8.20 -10.44 -6.48
C GLY A 224 8.42 -9.23 -7.39
N GLU A 225 7.34 -8.66 -7.90
CA GLU A 225 7.36 -7.51 -8.79
C GLU A 225 7.31 -6.20 -8.02
N LEU A 226 8.04 -5.20 -8.51
CA LEU A 226 8.00 -3.82 -8.01
C LEU A 226 7.67 -2.87 -9.15
N TRP A 227 6.48 -2.29 -9.11
CA TRP A 227 6.02 -1.30 -10.07
C TRP A 227 6.11 0.12 -9.51
N TRP A 228 6.64 1.03 -10.31
CA TRP A 228 6.58 2.47 -10.08
C TRP A 228 5.80 3.09 -11.23
N LEU A 229 4.55 3.48 -10.98
CA LEU A 229 3.75 4.26 -11.91
C LEU A 229 3.82 5.72 -11.51
N LEU A 230 4.41 6.53 -12.38
CA LEU A 230 4.65 7.94 -12.16
C LEU A 230 3.87 8.75 -13.21
N ASP A 231 3.27 9.87 -12.84
CA ASP A 231 2.87 10.82 -13.87
C ASP A 231 4.08 11.63 -14.35
N GLU A 232 3.96 12.28 -15.50
CA GLU A 232 5.05 13.09 -16.08
C GLU A 232 5.55 14.18 -15.12
N SER A 233 4.65 14.74 -14.30
CA SER A 233 4.99 15.78 -13.35
C SER A 233 5.88 15.25 -12.21
N ALA A 234 5.64 14.04 -11.73
CA ALA A 234 6.47 13.41 -10.71
C ALA A 234 7.77 12.85 -11.30
N GLY A 235 7.69 12.23 -12.48
CA GLY A 235 8.81 11.54 -13.14
C GLY A 235 9.70 12.45 -14.00
N GLU A 236 9.52 13.76 -13.99
CA GLU A 236 10.19 14.69 -14.92
C GLU A 236 11.70 14.46 -15.01
N LYS A 237 12.39 14.28 -13.89
CA LYS A 237 13.84 14.10 -13.84
C LYS A 237 14.31 12.65 -14.09
N LEU A 238 13.39 11.70 -14.13
CA LEU A 238 13.71 10.30 -14.39
C LEU A 238 13.51 9.91 -15.87
N LYS A 239 12.93 10.77 -16.71
CA LYS A 239 12.60 10.49 -18.12
C LYS A 239 13.81 10.08 -19.00
N SER A 240 15.04 10.45 -18.60
CA SER A 240 16.24 10.07 -19.35
C SER A 240 16.72 8.64 -19.02
N GLU A 241 16.21 8.02 -17.98
CA GLU A 241 16.63 6.70 -17.49
C GLU A 241 15.58 5.62 -17.75
N TYR A 242 14.31 6.02 -17.94
CA TYR A 242 13.13 5.20 -18.15
C TYR A 242 12.23 5.80 -19.26
#